data_752ed588af70aea20768cb391603c36f
#
_entry.id   752ed588af70aea20768cb391603c36f
#
_cell.length_a   1.000
_cell.length_b   1.000
_cell.length_c   1.000
_cell.angle_alpha   90.00
_cell.angle_beta   90.00
_cell.angle_gamma   90.00
#
_symmetry.space_group_name_H-M   'P 1'
#
loop_
_entity.id
_entity.type
_entity.pdbx_description
1 polymer ?
#
loop_
_entity_poly.entity_id
_entity_poly.type
_entity_poly.pdbx_seq_one_letter_code
_entity_poly.pdbx_strand_id
1 'polypeptide(L)'
;MRKIELLVPASSLEVLKIAVIFGADAVYIGGEAFGLRAKAKNFSHDDMKEGIAFAHEHGVKVYVTVNILAHNYDLAGVREYLTELKELKPDALIIADPGIYMYAKEICPEIERHISTQANNTNYETYRFWYNLGAKRVVTARELSLAEIREIREHIPDDMEIETFIHGAMCISYSGRCLLSNYLAGRDANQGACTHPCRWKYSIVEEKRPGEYMPVFENERGTYIFNSKDLYMIEHMDDVINSGIDSLKIEGRMKTALYVATVARTYRKAIDDYMESPEKYQANMPWYQEQISNCTYRQFTTGFFYGKPDENTQIYDNNTYQKEYTYLGFAEAVDECGYAQITQRNKFSVGETIEIMKPDGQNVSVTVKGIYDEEGNPMESAPHAQQKLFVDLGTEIDVYDLLRRAE
;
A
#
# COMPACT_ATOMS: atom_id res chain seq x y z
N MET A 1 -18.89 0.68 19.30
CA MET A 1 -17.62 0.09 18.83
C MET A 1 -16.66 1.19 18.42
N ARG A 2 -15.33 0.98 18.54
CA ARG A 2 -14.30 1.90 18.09
C ARG A 2 -14.34 1.98 16.56
N LYS A 3 -14.23 3.17 15.97
CA LYS A 3 -14.13 3.29 14.51
C LYS A 3 -12.76 2.75 14.07
N ILE A 4 -12.75 1.79 13.15
CA ILE A 4 -11.53 1.22 12.56
C ILE A 4 -11.16 2.01 11.32
N GLU A 5 -9.94 2.54 11.29
CA GLU A 5 -9.40 3.29 10.16
C GLU A 5 -8.78 2.34 9.13
N LEU A 6 -9.10 2.52 7.86
CA LEU A 6 -8.41 1.89 6.74
C LEU A 6 -7.42 2.89 6.13
N LEU A 7 -6.13 2.58 6.29
CA LEU A 7 -5.01 3.42 5.80
C LEU A 7 -4.42 2.84 4.52
N VAL A 8 -4.51 3.59 3.44
CA VAL A 8 -4.23 3.15 2.07
C VAL A 8 -3.00 3.88 1.51
N PRO A 9 -2.07 3.21 0.79
CA PRO A 9 -0.93 3.84 0.17
C PRO A 9 -1.29 4.62 -1.09
N ALA A 10 -0.56 5.71 -1.36
CA ALA A 10 -0.62 6.38 -2.66
C ALA A 10 0.77 6.74 -3.17
N SER A 11 1.02 6.48 -4.45
CA SER A 11 2.29 6.72 -5.16
C SER A 11 2.27 8.00 -6.01
N SER A 12 1.10 8.55 -6.27
CA SER A 12 0.87 9.73 -7.09
C SER A 12 -0.46 10.36 -6.75
N LEU A 13 -0.71 11.58 -7.22
CA LEU A 13 -1.98 12.29 -7.05
C LEU A 13 -3.16 11.46 -7.61
N GLU A 14 -3.00 10.82 -8.77
CA GLU A 14 -3.99 9.90 -9.34
C GLU A 14 -4.35 8.78 -8.36
N VAL A 15 -3.32 8.08 -7.84
CA VAL A 15 -3.53 6.95 -6.92
C VAL A 15 -4.14 7.42 -5.60
N LEU A 16 -3.80 8.63 -5.14
CA LEU A 16 -4.41 9.23 -3.95
C LEU A 16 -5.92 9.42 -4.16
N LYS A 17 -6.31 10.06 -5.26
CA LYS A 17 -7.72 10.31 -5.57
C LYS A 17 -8.50 8.97 -5.66
N ILE A 18 -7.94 7.98 -6.33
CA ILE A 18 -8.52 6.64 -6.40
C ILE A 18 -8.63 5.99 -5.01
N ALA A 19 -7.59 6.07 -4.16
CA ALA A 19 -7.63 5.52 -2.80
C ALA A 19 -8.77 6.14 -1.97
N VAL A 20 -8.92 7.47 -2.06
CA VAL A 20 -9.98 8.23 -1.38
C VAL A 20 -11.37 7.75 -1.83
N ILE A 21 -11.60 7.70 -3.14
CA ILE A 21 -12.90 7.32 -3.71
C ILE A 21 -13.23 5.84 -3.46
N PHE A 22 -12.23 4.96 -3.41
CA PHE A 22 -12.41 3.53 -3.19
C PHE A 22 -12.39 3.11 -1.71
N GLY A 23 -12.57 4.05 -0.78
CA GLY A 23 -12.95 3.75 0.61
C GLY A 23 -11.86 3.85 1.65
N ALA A 24 -10.75 4.56 1.37
CA ALA A 24 -9.78 4.91 2.41
C ALA A 24 -10.39 5.86 3.45
N ASP A 25 -10.12 5.63 4.75
CA ASP A 25 -10.33 6.63 5.80
C ASP A 25 -9.14 7.56 5.93
N ALA A 26 -7.95 7.06 5.57
CA ALA A 26 -6.73 7.83 5.50
C ALA A 26 -5.83 7.33 4.37
N VAL A 27 -5.01 8.22 3.80
CA VAL A 27 -4.00 7.87 2.81
C VAL A 27 -2.61 8.23 3.32
N TYR A 28 -1.58 7.42 3.01
CA TYR A 28 -0.21 7.80 3.31
C TYR A 28 0.61 7.96 2.03
N ILE A 29 1.35 9.06 1.98
CA ILE A 29 2.13 9.51 0.83
C ILE A 29 3.58 9.76 1.22
N GLY A 30 4.44 9.95 0.24
CA GLY A 30 5.82 10.41 0.44
C GLY A 30 6.14 11.55 -0.48
N GLY A 31 6.77 12.58 0.06
CA GLY A 31 7.35 13.67 -0.72
C GLY A 31 8.66 13.27 -1.40
N GLU A 32 9.24 14.18 -2.17
CA GLU A 32 10.49 13.96 -2.90
C GLU A 32 11.69 13.76 -1.98
N ALA A 33 11.60 14.19 -0.71
CA ALA A 33 12.64 14.09 0.30
C ALA A 33 12.23 13.28 1.53
N PHE A 34 13.20 12.70 2.23
CA PHE A 34 13.10 12.06 3.55
C PHE A 34 12.09 10.92 3.72
N GLY A 35 11.45 10.46 2.64
CA GLY A 35 10.61 9.26 2.63
C GLY A 35 11.38 8.03 2.15
N LEU A 36 11.06 6.86 2.70
CA LEU A 36 11.50 5.59 2.11
C LEU A 36 10.89 5.44 0.72
N ARG A 37 11.74 5.06 -0.26
CA ARG A 37 11.43 4.92 -1.70
C ARG A 37 11.70 6.19 -2.53
N ALA A 38 12.86 6.81 -2.31
CA ALA A 38 13.36 7.95 -3.06
C ALA A 38 13.39 7.78 -4.61
N LYS A 39 13.23 6.55 -5.13
CA LYS A 39 13.14 6.25 -6.58
C LYS A 39 11.71 5.99 -7.07
N ALA A 40 10.69 6.08 -6.20
CA ALA A 40 9.29 6.11 -6.63
C ALA A 40 8.95 7.46 -7.27
N LYS A 41 7.86 7.53 -8.04
CA LYS A 41 7.19 8.80 -8.24
C LYS A 41 6.76 9.28 -6.85
N ASN A 42 7.40 10.32 -6.36
CA ASN A 42 7.05 10.96 -5.11
C ASN A 42 6.19 12.19 -5.43
N PHE A 43 5.43 12.63 -4.45
CA PHE A 43 4.59 13.82 -4.61
C PHE A 43 5.45 15.06 -4.64
N SER A 44 5.29 15.88 -5.67
CA SER A 44 5.77 17.28 -5.66
C SER A 44 5.01 18.08 -4.61
N HIS A 45 5.49 19.29 -4.31
CA HIS A 45 4.80 20.21 -3.40
C HIS A 45 3.36 20.48 -3.86
N ASP A 46 3.16 20.75 -5.16
CA ASP A 46 1.84 21.02 -5.72
C ASP A 46 0.93 19.79 -5.70
N ASP A 47 1.45 18.59 -6.02
CA ASP A 47 0.70 17.34 -5.90
C ASP A 47 0.26 17.07 -4.45
N MET A 48 1.13 17.35 -3.46
CA MET A 48 0.77 17.23 -2.05
C MET A 48 -0.34 18.21 -1.67
N LYS A 49 -0.22 19.45 -2.09
CA LYS A 49 -1.22 20.49 -1.80
C LYS A 49 -2.59 20.11 -2.39
N GLU A 50 -2.64 19.72 -3.65
CA GLU A 50 -3.87 19.30 -4.31
C GLU A 50 -4.43 18.01 -3.69
N GLY A 51 -3.57 17.03 -3.42
CA GLY A 51 -3.97 15.75 -2.84
C GLY A 51 -4.53 15.89 -1.42
N ILE A 52 -3.92 16.73 -0.58
CA ILE A 52 -4.41 17.01 0.78
C ILE A 52 -5.78 17.71 0.70
N ALA A 53 -5.92 18.72 -0.15
CA ALA A 53 -7.19 19.43 -0.32
C ALA A 53 -8.30 18.46 -0.78
N PHE A 54 -8.03 17.66 -1.81
CA PHE A 54 -8.97 16.65 -2.33
C PHE A 54 -9.38 15.62 -1.25
N ALA A 55 -8.42 15.09 -0.51
CA ALA A 55 -8.71 14.13 0.55
C ALA A 55 -9.59 14.75 1.66
N HIS A 56 -9.25 15.95 2.11
CA HIS A 56 -10.01 16.68 3.13
C HIS A 56 -11.44 17.02 2.69
N GLU A 57 -11.66 17.38 1.41
CA GLU A 57 -13.01 17.58 0.85
C GLU A 57 -13.87 16.30 0.94
N HIS A 58 -13.25 15.12 0.92
CA HIS A 58 -13.92 13.83 1.08
C HIS A 58 -13.88 13.28 2.51
N GLY A 59 -13.39 14.06 3.48
CA GLY A 59 -13.30 13.65 4.89
C GLY A 59 -12.23 12.59 5.16
N VAL A 60 -11.25 12.44 4.27
CA VAL A 60 -10.14 11.47 4.36
C VAL A 60 -8.87 12.18 4.84
N LYS A 61 -8.16 11.56 5.78
CA LYS A 61 -6.91 12.09 6.33
C LYS A 61 -5.72 11.79 5.43
N VAL A 62 -4.67 12.64 5.52
CA VAL A 62 -3.42 12.46 4.79
C VAL A 62 -2.23 12.42 5.73
N TYR A 63 -1.43 11.34 5.65
CA TYR A 63 -0.21 11.15 6.44
C TYR A 63 1.02 11.18 5.55
N VAL A 64 1.99 12.01 5.90
CA VAL A 64 3.23 12.15 5.12
C VAL A 64 4.37 11.36 5.77
N THR A 65 5.06 10.53 4.98
CA THR A 65 6.20 9.76 5.47
C THR A 65 7.47 10.62 5.50
N VAL A 66 8.09 10.71 6.69
CA VAL A 66 9.41 11.29 6.96
C VAL A 66 10.22 10.25 7.73
N ASN A 67 10.33 9.04 7.16
CA ASN A 67 10.66 7.83 7.90
C ASN A 67 11.96 7.14 7.48
N ILE A 68 12.88 7.86 6.86
CA ILE A 68 14.27 7.39 6.69
C ILE A 68 14.95 7.27 8.06
N LEU A 69 16.01 6.48 8.15
CA LEU A 69 17.01 6.57 9.22
C LEU A 69 18.05 7.58 8.77
N ALA A 70 17.95 8.80 9.31
CA ALA A 70 18.74 9.93 8.84
C ALA A 70 20.22 9.80 9.20
N HIS A 71 21.08 10.15 8.25
CA HIS A 71 22.51 10.43 8.50
C HIS A 71 22.71 11.93 8.69
N ASN A 72 23.87 12.33 9.23
CA ASN A 72 24.17 13.74 9.49
C ASN A 72 24.01 14.64 8.26
N TYR A 73 24.28 14.14 7.05
CA TYR A 73 24.12 14.90 5.81
C TYR A 73 22.66 15.10 5.41
N ASP A 74 21.74 14.25 5.89
CA ASP A 74 20.30 14.40 5.65
C ASP A 74 19.70 15.50 6.52
N LEU A 75 20.26 15.74 7.72
CA LEU A 75 19.69 16.66 8.71
C LEU A 75 19.62 18.12 8.23
N ALA A 76 20.47 18.54 7.30
CA ALA A 76 20.49 19.91 6.80
C ALA A 76 19.17 20.30 6.13
N GLY A 77 18.54 19.40 5.37
CA GLY A 77 17.28 19.69 4.66
C GLY A 77 16.01 19.31 5.42
N VAL A 78 16.12 18.59 6.55
CA VAL A 78 14.94 18.12 7.30
C VAL A 78 14.12 19.27 7.86
N ARG A 79 14.79 20.30 8.38
CA ARG A 79 14.10 21.45 9.01
C ARG A 79 13.29 22.25 8.00
N GLU A 80 13.86 22.50 6.82
CA GLU A 80 13.18 23.16 5.71
C GLU A 80 11.96 22.36 5.27
N TYR A 81 12.13 21.05 5.05
CA TYR A 81 11.04 20.15 4.65
C TYR A 81 9.91 20.09 5.69
N LEU A 82 10.23 20.03 6.97
CA LEU A 82 9.22 20.08 8.03
C LEU A 82 8.47 21.41 8.07
N THR A 83 9.14 22.51 7.71
CA THR A 83 8.51 23.84 7.59
C THR A 83 7.52 23.86 6.41
N GLU A 84 7.88 23.29 5.26
CA GLU A 84 6.97 23.12 4.12
C GLU A 84 5.76 22.27 4.48
N LEU A 85 5.96 21.13 5.17
CA LEU A 85 4.87 20.27 5.61
C LEU A 85 3.94 20.97 6.62
N LYS A 86 4.48 21.86 7.47
CA LYS A 86 3.66 22.70 8.35
C LYS A 86 2.70 23.59 7.58
N GLU A 87 3.12 24.14 6.44
CA GLU A 87 2.28 24.99 5.59
C GLU A 87 1.23 24.18 4.83
N LEU A 88 1.57 22.96 4.40
CA LEU A 88 0.67 22.02 3.70
C LEU A 88 -0.39 21.40 4.62
N LYS A 89 -0.12 21.33 5.93
CA LYS A 89 -1.04 20.84 6.98
C LYS A 89 -1.57 19.41 6.72
N PRO A 90 -0.70 18.41 6.50
CA PRO A 90 -1.17 17.04 6.58
C PRO A 90 -1.64 16.72 8.01
N ASP A 91 -2.47 15.68 8.17
CA ASP A 91 -3.00 15.31 9.48
C ASP A 91 -1.92 14.69 10.38
N ALA A 92 -0.96 13.93 9.80
CA ALA A 92 0.15 13.38 10.57
C ALA A 92 1.43 13.21 9.77
N LEU A 93 2.56 13.12 10.49
CA LEU A 93 3.86 12.72 9.99
C LEU A 93 4.20 11.30 10.50
N ILE A 94 4.59 10.41 9.58
CA ILE A 94 5.06 9.05 9.91
C ILE A 94 6.58 9.08 10.01
N ILE A 95 7.13 8.97 11.21
CA ILE A 95 8.54 9.22 11.55
C ILE A 95 9.17 7.96 12.16
N ALA A 96 10.44 7.66 11.82
CA ALA A 96 11.18 6.54 12.41
C ALA A 96 12.38 7.02 13.24
N ASP A 97 13.02 8.09 12.83
CA ASP A 97 14.24 8.62 13.46
C ASP A 97 13.91 9.52 14.66
N PRO A 98 14.46 9.25 15.87
CA PRO A 98 14.19 10.06 17.04
C PRO A 98 14.63 11.53 16.92
N GLY A 99 15.70 11.82 16.15
CA GLY A 99 16.19 13.18 15.91
C GLY A 99 15.21 13.97 15.03
N ILE A 100 14.72 13.35 13.95
CA ILE A 100 13.65 13.92 13.09
C ILE A 100 12.37 14.12 13.91
N TYR A 101 12.03 13.16 14.78
CA TYR A 101 10.87 13.29 15.67
C TYR A 101 10.94 14.55 16.54
N MET A 102 12.11 14.82 17.14
CA MET A 102 12.29 16.03 17.95
C MET A 102 12.23 17.30 17.14
N TYR A 103 12.75 17.33 15.89
CA TYR A 103 12.57 18.46 14.98
C TYR A 103 11.09 18.68 14.62
N ALA A 104 10.35 17.62 14.31
CA ALA A 104 8.92 17.73 14.04
C ALA A 104 8.13 18.28 15.24
N LYS A 105 8.47 17.81 16.46
CA LYS A 105 7.86 18.32 17.71
C LYS A 105 8.13 19.81 17.94
N GLU A 106 9.30 20.31 17.55
CA GLU A 106 9.69 21.73 17.65
C GLU A 106 9.02 22.60 16.57
N ILE A 107 9.06 22.15 15.29
CA ILE A 107 8.72 22.98 14.14
C ILE A 107 7.21 22.95 13.84
N CYS A 108 6.59 21.77 13.91
CA CYS A 108 5.18 21.57 13.58
C CYS A 108 4.45 20.78 14.69
N PRO A 109 4.39 21.31 15.92
CA PRO A 109 3.78 20.63 17.08
C PRO A 109 2.29 20.32 16.89
N GLU A 110 1.60 21.05 16.02
CA GLU A 110 0.19 20.89 15.66
C GLU A 110 -0.10 19.69 14.78
N ILE A 111 0.89 19.15 14.04
CA ILE A 111 0.74 17.97 13.21
C ILE A 111 0.97 16.72 14.07
N GLU A 112 0.08 15.74 13.98
CA GLU A 112 0.24 14.50 14.72
C GLU A 112 1.52 13.74 14.30
N ARG A 113 2.13 13.04 15.23
CA ARG A 113 3.33 12.23 15.00
C ARG A 113 2.99 10.77 15.20
N HIS A 114 3.10 9.99 14.12
CA HIS A 114 2.94 8.56 14.10
C HIS A 114 4.32 7.88 13.99
N ILE A 115 4.59 6.92 14.84
CA ILE A 115 5.88 6.23 14.82
C ILE A 115 5.85 5.11 13.79
N SER A 116 6.75 5.20 12.82
CA SER A 116 6.86 4.23 11.72
C SER A 116 7.24 2.83 12.21
N THR A 117 6.82 1.81 11.48
CA THR A 117 7.30 0.43 11.63
C THR A 117 8.83 0.31 11.52
N GLN A 118 9.48 1.27 10.86
CA GLN A 118 10.95 1.36 10.76
C GLN A 118 11.66 1.59 12.11
N ALA A 119 10.93 2.07 13.12
CA ALA A 119 11.45 2.18 14.49
C ALA A 119 11.47 0.83 15.22
N ASN A 120 10.84 -0.22 14.66
CA ASN A 120 10.85 -1.61 15.14
C ASN A 120 10.35 -1.74 16.58
N ASN A 121 9.16 -1.17 16.86
CA ASN A 121 8.54 -1.22 18.17
C ASN A 121 7.89 -2.58 18.40
N THR A 122 8.36 -3.33 19.40
CA THR A 122 7.96 -4.72 19.66
C THR A 122 7.45 -4.97 21.08
N ASN A 123 7.34 -3.95 21.94
CA ASN A 123 6.89 -4.11 23.30
C ASN A 123 6.21 -2.85 23.83
N TYR A 124 5.32 -3.00 24.82
CA TYR A 124 4.51 -1.91 25.37
C TYR A 124 5.33 -0.78 26.04
N GLU A 125 6.53 -1.04 26.56
CA GLU A 125 7.37 0.02 27.14
C GLU A 125 7.91 0.96 26.07
N THR A 126 8.19 0.47 24.86
CA THR A 126 8.55 1.30 23.71
C THR A 126 7.37 2.19 23.28
N TYR A 127 6.14 1.67 23.34
CA TYR A 127 4.93 2.46 23.05
C TYR A 127 4.73 3.55 24.11
N ARG A 128 4.88 3.23 25.39
CA ARG A 128 4.82 4.21 26.49
C ARG A 128 5.89 5.30 26.37
N PHE A 129 7.11 4.92 25.95
CA PHE A 129 8.18 5.87 25.68
C PHE A 129 7.75 6.90 24.64
N TRP A 130 7.23 6.44 23.49
CA TRP A 130 6.75 7.33 22.43
C TRP A 130 5.53 8.16 22.85
N TYR A 131 4.61 7.56 23.61
CA TYR A 131 3.46 8.29 24.17
C TYR A 131 3.89 9.43 25.05
N ASN A 132 4.84 9.19 25.97
CA ASN A 132 5.38 10.22 26.87
C ASN A 132 6.08 11.37 26.11
N LEU A 133 6.61 11.10 24.91
CA LEU A 133 7.13 12.14 24.02
C LEU A 133 6.04 12.88 23.25
N GLY A 134 4.79 12.40 23.26
CA GLY A 134 3.64 13.00 22.59
C GLY A 134 3.32 12.41 21.22
N ALA A 135 3.75 11.18 20.93
CA ALA A 135 3.30 10.44 19.76
C ALA A 135 1.84 10.03 19.95
N LYS A 136 1.05 10.17 18.87
CA LYS A 136 -0.37 9.77 18.86
C LYS A 136 -0.55 8.30 18.54
N ARG A 137 0.30 7.75 17.67
CA ARG A 137 0.15 6.40 17.08
C ARG A 137 1.51 5.72 16.94
N VAL A 138 1.52 4.40 17.09
CA VAL A 138 2.66 3.55 16.75
C VAL A 138 2.24 2.49 15.75
N VAL A 139 3.02 2.39 14.66
CA VAL A 139 2.90 1.30 13.68
C VAL A 139 3.67 0.10 14.22
N THR A 140 3.01 -1.02 14.39
CA THR A 140 3.62 -2.25 14.91
C THR A 140 4.80 -2.71 14.04
N ALA A 141 5.78 -3.37 14.64
CA ALA A 141 6.66 -4.26 13.89
C ALA A 141 5.83 -5.39 13.28
N ARG A 142 6.20 -5.84 12.07
CA ARG A 142 5.46 -6.90 11.34
C ARG A 142 5.70 -8.29 11.92
N GLU A 143 6.64 -8.39 12.83
CA GLU A 143 7.07 -9.59 13.53
C GLU A 143 6.27 -9.88 14.80
N LEU A 144 5.30 -9.03 15.15
CA LEU A 144 4.41 -9.23 16.29
C LEU A 144 3.24 -10.15 15.95
N SER A 145 2.93 -11.05 16.87
CA SER A 145 1.68 -11.82 16.86
C SER A 145 0.49 -11.00 17.36
N LEU A 146 -0.74 -11.43 17.04
CA LEU A 146 -1.96 -10.81 17.58
C LEU A 146 -2.02 -10.88 19.10
N ALA A 147 -1.45 -11.93 19.71
CA ALA A 147 -1.38 -12.06 21.18
C ALA A 147 -0.50 -10.96 21.79
N GLU A 148 0.68 -10.70 21.21
CA GLU A 148 1.57 -9.62 21.67
C GLU A 148 0.94 -8.24 21.44
N ILE A 149 0.20 -8.03 20.36
CA ILE A 149 -0.52 -6.77 20.10
C ILE A 149 -1.62 -6.55 21.14
N ARG A 150 -2.37 -7.58 21.54
CA ARG A 150 -3.36 -7.52 22.63
C ARG A 150 -2.69 -7.16 23.95
N GLU A 151 -1.58 -7.79 24.28
CA GLU A 151 -0.80 -7.47 25.47
C GLU A 151 -0.31 -6.02 25.47
N ILE A 152 0.18 -5.53 24.32
CA ILE A 152 0.55 -4.11 24.17
C ILE A 152 -0.66 -3.21 24.45
N ARG A 153 -1.83 -3.50 23.87
CA ARG A 153 -3.06 -2.71 24.09
C ARG A 153 -3.44 -2.62 25.56
N GLU A 154 -3.31 -3.70 26.31
CA GLU A 154 -3.64 -3.76 27.74
C GLU A 154 -2.71 -2.89 28.63
N HIS A 155 -1.51 -2.57 28.14
CA HIS A 155 -0.47 -1.88 28.91
C HIS A 155 -0.22 -0.43 28.49
N ILE A 156 -0.91 0.09 27.47
CA ILE A 156 -0.77 1.47 26.98
C ILE A 156 -2.04 2.28 27.23
N PRO A 157 -1.96 3.62 27.27
CA PRO A 157 -3.15 4.48 27.39
C PRO A 157 -4.17 4.26 26.26
N ASP A 158 -5.46 4.41 26.59
CA ASP A 158 -6.57 4.19 25.64
C ASP A 158 -6.55 5.16 24.45
N ASP A 159 -5.99 6.35 24.62
CA ASP A 159 -5.88 7.39 23.60
C ASP A 159 -4.62 7.25 22.74
N MET A 160 -3.74 6.30 23.04
CA MET A 160 -2.63 5.92 22.17
C MET A 160 -3.09 4.91 21.13
N GLU A 161 -2.92 5.22 19.86
CA GLU A 161 -3.39 4.39 18.75
C GLU A 161 -2.36 3.35 18.31
N ILE A 162 -2.84 2.16 17.96
CA ILE A 162 -2.08 1.07 17.35
C ILE A 162 -2.45 0.96 15.87
N GLU A 163 -1.45 0.99 15.00
CA GLU A 163 -1.59 0.73 13.57
C GLU A 163 -0.85 -0.55 13.19
N THR A 164 -1.43 -1.40 12.34
CA THR A 164 -0.77 -2.61 11.85
C THR A 164 -0.99 -2.82 10.35
N PHE A 165 -0.01 -3.48 9.69
CA PHE A 165 -0.19 -3.92 8.32
C PHE A 165 -1.11 -5.13 8.26
N ILE A 166 -2.03 -5.15 7.28
CA ILE A 166 -2.98 -6.24 7.06
C ILE A 166 -2.88 -6.85 5.66
N HIS A 167 -2.20 -6.18 4.72
CA HIS A 167 -2.10 -6.63 3.34
C HIS A 167 -0.82 -6.14 2.66
N GLY A 168 -0.29 -6.97 1.76
CA GLY A 168 0.80 -6.63 0.85
C GLY A 168 2.15 -7.23 1.22
N ALA A 169 3.20 -6.71 0.60
CA ALA A 169 4.53 -7.32 0.62
C ALA A 169 5.15 -7.40 2.02
N MET A 170 5.63 -8.60 2.39
CA MET A 170 6.43 -8.83 3.59
C MET A 170 7.93 -8.64 3.33
N CYS A 171 8.68 -8.31 4.39
CA CYS A 171 10.12 -8.21 4.39
C CYS A 171 10.74 -9.42 5.11
N ILE A 172 11.93 -9.85 4.66
CA ILE A 172 12.66 -10.96 5.30
C ILE A 172 13.28 -10.58 6.66
N SER A 173 13.48 -9.31 6.90
CA SER A 173 14.07 -8.78 8.13
C SER A 173 13.20 -7.69 8.72
N TYR A 174 13.49 -7.32 9.97
CA TYR A 174 12.93 -6.12 10.56
C TYR A 174 13.03 -4.94 9.62
N SER A 175 11.98 -4.14 9.57
CA SER A 175 11.86 -3.04 8.63
C SER A 175 13.04 -2.07 8.76
N GLY A 176 13.68 -1.72 7.64
CA GLY A 176 14.83 -0.81 7.62
C GLY A 176 16.14 -1.37 8.21
N ARG A 177 16.25 -2.65 8.56
CA ARG A 177 17.45 -3.24 9.16
C ARG A 177 18.25 -4.15 8.23
N CYS A 178 17.77 -4.38 7.00
CA CYS A 178 18.41 -5.25 6.03
C CYS A 178 19.54 -4.52 5.28
N LEU A 179 20.73 -5.12 5.26
CA LEU A 179 21.90 -4.61 4.53
C LEU A 179 22.14 -5.30 3.18
N LEU A 180 21.34 -6.32 2.80
CA LEU A 180 21.57 -7.08 1.57
C LEU A 180 21.58 -6.20 0.32
N SER A 181 20.68 -5.22 0.22
CA SER A 181 20.62 -4.32 -0.93
C SER A 181 21.83 -3.39 -1.01
N ASN A 182 22.30 -2.92 0.13
CA ASN A 182 23.54 -2.13 0.19
C ASN A 182 24.75 -2.98 -0.20
N TYR A 183 24.89 -4.16 0.41
CA TYR A 183 26.02 -5.05 0.18
C TYR A 183 26.11 -5.57 -1.27
N LEU A 184 24.98 -6.03 -1.83
CA LEU A 184 24.95 -6.67 -3.16
C LEU A 184 24.79 -5.69 -4.34
N ALA A 185 24.24 -4.52 -4.11
CA ALA A 185 23.88 -3.58 -5.18
C ALA A 185 24.31 -2.13 -4.90
N GLY A 186 25.01 -1.85 -3.80
CA GLY A 186 25.41 -0.49 -3.41
C GLY A 186 24.24 0.46 -3.18
N ARG A 187 23.04 -0.09 -2.88
CA ARG A 187 21.78 0.68 -2.76
C ARG A 187 21.16 0.46 -1.39
N ASP A 188 21.13 1.54 -0.61
CA ASP A 188 20.69 1.47 0.77
C ASP A 188 19.16 1.36 0.91
N ALA A 189 18.71 0.25 1.53
CA ALA A 189 17.32 0.02 1.83
C ALA A 189 16.76 1.02 2.85
N ASN A 190 17.60 1.53 3.76
CA ASN A 190 17.24 2.51 4.78
C ASN A 190 17.03 3.92 4.20
N GLN A 191 17.57 4.17 3.00
CA GLN A 191 17.40 5.38 2.22
C GLN A 191 16.37 5.19 1.08
N GLY A 192 15.50 4.19 1.19
CA GLY A 192 14.44 3.94 0.22
C GLY A 192 14.88 3.34 -1.12
N ALA A 193 16.14 2.90 -1.25
CA ALA A 193 16.70 2.42 -2.50
C ALA A 193 16.78 0.88 -2.58
N CYS A 194 15.99 0.13 -1.83
CA CYS A 194 16.00 -1.33 -1.81
C CYS A 194 15.76 -1.94 -3.20
N THR A 195 16.66 -2.83 -3.63
CA THR A 195 16.57 -3.58 -4.88
C THR A 195 15.89 -4.94 -4.73
N HIS A 196 15.40 -5.24 -3.54
CA HIS A 196 14.78 -6.53 -3.17
C HIS A 196 15.68 -7.75 -3.44
N PRO A 197 16.95 -7.76 -3.04
CA PRO A 197 17.84 -8.88 -3.33
C PRO A 197 17.40 -10.17 -2.61
N CYS A 198 16.67 -10.05 -1.51
CA CYS A 198 16.05 -11.23 -0.86
C CYS A 198 15.08 -12.03 -1.76
N ARG A 199 14.75 -11.51 -2.94
CA ARG A 199 13.87 -12.15 -3.94
C ARG A 199 14.61 -12.62 -5.19
N TRP A 200 15.96 -12.46 -5.23
CA TRP A 200 16.77 -12.97 -6.31
C TRP A 200 17.03 -14.46 -6.11
N LYS A 201 17.35 -15.15 -7.20
CA LYS A 201 17.79 -16.56 -7.14
C LYS A 201 19.25 -16.61 -6.73
N TYR A 202 19.54 -17.44 -5.75
CA TYR A 202 20.90 -17.66 -5.26
C TYR A 202 21.28 -19.13 -5.36
N SER A 203 22.60 -19.37 -5.41
CA SER A 203 23.20 -20.67 -5.20
C SER A 203 24.33 -20.52 -4.21
N ILE A 204 24.48 -21.47 -3.30
CA ILE A 204 25.64 -21.55 -2.42
C ILE A 204 26.71 -22.38 -3.13
N VAL A 205 27.96 -21.90 -3.06
CA VAL A 205 29.13 -22.61 -3.55
C VAL A 205 30.06 -22.82 -2.36
N GLU A 206 30.42 -24.09 -2.09
CA GLU A 206 31.43 -24.39 -1.09
C GLU A 206 32.82 -24.16 -1.71
N GLU A 207 33.69 -23.41 -1.01
CA GLU A 207 35.05 -23.07 -1.50
C GLU A 207 35.86 -24.31 -1.89
N LYS A 208 35.69 -25.43 -1.20
CA LYS A 208 36.39 -26.71 -1.47
C LYS A 208 35.78 -27.52 -2.61
N ARG A 209 34.63 -27.08 -3.17
CA ARG A 209 33.92 -27.71 -4.29
C ARG A 209 33.60 -26.68 -5.37
N PRO A 210 34.61 -26.07 -6.00
CA PRO A 210 34.40 -25.05 -7.02
C PRO A 210 33.65 -25.66 -8.23
N GLY A 211 32.57 -25.03 -8.65
CA GLY A 211 31.74 -25.49 -9.77
C GLY A 211 30.51 -26.33 -9.38
N GLU A 212 30.39 -26.74 -8.12
CA GLU A 212 29.17 -27.33 -7.59
C GLU A 212 28.27 -26.24 -7.00
N TYR A 213 27.25 -25.82 -7.78
CA TYR A 213 26.27 -24.84 -7.35
C TYR A 213 25.17 -25.53 -6.57
N MET A 214 25.09 -25.27 -5.27
CA MET A 214 24.00 -25.76 -4.41
C MET A 214 22.89 -24.71 -4.43
N PRO A 215 21.75 -24.98 -5.08
CA PRO A 215 20.63 -24.06 -5.05
C PRO A 215 20.09 -23.96 -3.62
N VAL A 216 19.68 -22.76 -3.25
CA VAL A 216 19.23 -22.46 -1.89
C VAL A 216 17.71 -22.44 -1.90
N PHE A 217 17.10 -23.60 -1.71
CA PHE A 217 15.65 -23.75 -1.47
C PHE A 217 15.43 -24.63 -0.24
N GLU A 218 14.25 -24.63 0.30
CA GLU A 218 13.86 -25.53 1.37
C GLU A 218 12.61 -26.33 0.97
N ASN A 219 12.83 -27.35 0.17
CA ASN A 219 11.91 -28.43 -0.11
C ASN A 219 12.78 -29.67 -0.40
N GLU A 220 12.19 -30.80 -0.83
CA GLU A 220 12.93 -32.00 -1.23
C GLU A 220 14.01 -31.77 -2.33
N ARG A 221 14.13 -30.55 -2.85
CA ARG A 221 15.02 -30.14 -3.95
C ARG A 221 15.88 -28.89 -3.66
N GLY A 222 15.84 -28.28 -2.44
CA GLY A 222 16.70 -27.16 -2.06
C GLY A 222 16.02 -26.03 -1.28
N THR A 223 16.78 -25.02 -0.83
CA THR A 223 16.31 -23.89 0.00
C THR A 223 16.28 -22.60 -0.81
N TYR A 224 15.11 -21.94 -0.93
CA TYR A 224 14.99 -20.54 -1.35
C TYR A 224 15.24 -19.64 -0.15
N ILE A 225 16.29 -18.83 -0.18
CA ILE A 225 16.62 -18.06 1.00
C ILE A 225 15.65 -16.89 1.07
N PHE A 226 14.67 -16.49 0.79
CA PHE A 226 14.06 -15.18 1.14
C PHE A 226 12.85 -14.70 0.28
N ASN A 227 12.07 -15.55 -0.32
CA ASN A 227 10.94 -15.08 -1.10
C ASN A 227 9.63 -15.13 -0.31
N SER A 228 9.42 -14.17 0.60
CA SER A 228 8.21 -14.11 1.43
C SER A 228 6.94 -13.95 0.60
N LYS A 229 5.90 -14.70 0.97
CA LYS A 229 4.52 -14.50 0.51
C LYS A 229 4.03 -13.10 0.90
N ASP A 230 2.96 -12.64 0.26
CA ASP A 230 2.33 -11.37 0.62
C ASP A 230 1.39 -11.56 1.83
N LEU A 231 1.38 -10.61 2.75
CA LEU A 231 0.47 -10.59 3.90
C LEU A 231 -0.98 -10.45 3.41
N TYR A 232 -1.87 -11.23 4.03
CA TYR A 232 -3.27 -11.30 3.65
C TYR A 232 -4.14 -11.62 4.87
N MET A 233 -4.87 -10.65 5.38
CA MET A 233 -5.65 -10.79 6.60
C MET A 233 -7.16 -10.63 6.36
N ILE A 234 -7.62 -10.66 5.10
CA ILE A 234 -9.03 -10.44 4.78
C ILE A 234 -9.97 -11.50 5.39
N GLU A 235 -9.48 -12.70 5.59
CA GLU A 235 -10.21 -13.82 6.20
C GLU A 235 -10.21 -13.79 7.73
N HIS A 236 -9.46 -12.87 8.33
CA HIS A 236 -9.18 -12.79 9.76
C HIS A 236 -9.48 -11.40 10.34
N MET A 237 -10.42 -10.66 9.73
CA MET A 237 -10.75 -9.30 10.16
C MET A 237 -11.31 -9.25 11.58
N ASP A 238 -12.02 -10.27 11.99
CA ASP A 238 -12.53 -10.46 13.35
C ASP A 238 -11.41 -10.48 14.38
N ASP A 239 -10.39 -11.32 14.17
CA ASP A 239 -9.23 -11.42 15.05
C ASP A 239 -8.42 -10.11 15.11
N VAL A 240 -8.23 -9.48 13.94
CA VAL A 240 -7.46 -8.23 13.82
C VAL A 240 -8.19 -7.09 14.55
N ILE A 241 -9.47 -6.90 14.29
CA ILE A 241 -10.29 -5.83 14.91
C ILE A 241 -10.40 -6.03 16.42
N ASN A 242 -10.61 -7.28 16.88
CA ASN A 242 -10.72 -7.61 18.29
C ASN A 242 -9.37 -7.58 19.05
N SER A 243 -8.26 -7.39 18.35
CA SER A 243 -6.95 -7.23 18.98
C SER A 243 -6.67 -5.83 19.52
N GLY A 244 -7.62 -4.89 19.40
CA GLY A 244 -7.49 -3.54 19.91
C GLY A 244 -6.66 -2.62 19.01
N ILE A 245 -6.53 -2.95 17.73
CA ILE A 245 -5.91 -2.16 16.69
C ILE A 245 -6.86 -1.05 16.26
N ASP A 246 -6.34 0.15 15.99
CA ASP A 246 -7.11 1.33 15.61
C ASP A 246 -7.07 1.60 14.10
N SER A 247 -5.92 1.28 13.46
CA SER A 247 -5.69 1.57 12.05
C SER A 247 -5.12 0.35 11.32
N LEU A 248 -5.74 0.02 10.21
CA LEU A 248 -5.44 -1.13 9.36
C LEU A 248 -4.75 -0.64 8.08
N LYS A 249 -3.46 -0.97 7.96
CA LYS A 249 -2.60 -0.44 6.90
C LYS A 249 -2.39 -1.41 5.75
N ILE A 250 -2.60 -0.94 4.54
CA ILE A 250 -2.26 -1.65 3.32
C ILE A 250 -0.84 -1.26 2.88
N GLU A 251 0.02 -2.24 2.58
CA GLU A 251 1.31 -2.00 1.92
C GLU A 251 1.14 -2.00 0.40
N GLY A 252 1.81 -1.08 -0.27
CA GLY A 252 1.71 -1.02 -1.73
C GLY A 252 2.01 0.32 -2.35
N ARG A 253 2.86 1.17 -1.76
CA ARG A 253 3.23 2.50 -2.28
C ARG A 253 3.79 2.51 -3.70
N MET A 254 4.24 1.35 -4.23
CA MET A 254 4.74 1.19 -5.61
C MET A 254 3.72 0.51 -6.53
N LYS A 255 2.50 0.30 -6.05
CA LYS A 255 1.46 -0.42 -6.80
C LYS A 255 0.65 0.54 -7.67
N THR A 256 -0.05 -0.04 -8.65
CA THR A 256 -0.92 0.69 -9.59
C THR A 256 -2.23 1.15 -8.95
N ALA A 257 -2.94 2.09 -9.59
CA ALA A 257 -4.28 2.50 -9.18
C ALA A 257 -5.26 1.33 -9.10
N LEU A 258 -5.21 0.37 -10.04
CA LEU A 258 -6.04 -0.82 -10.00
C LEU A 258 -5.82 -1.66 -8.73
N TYR A 259 -4.56 -1.88 -8.33
CA TYR A 259 -4.27 -2.60 -7.09
C TYR A 259 -4.83 -1.86 -5.87
N VAL A 260 -4.56 -0.56 -5.79
CA VAL A 260 -5.00 0.26 -4.66
C VAL A 260 -6.53 0.28 -4.57
N ALA A 261 -7.22 0.50 -5.68
CA ALA A 261 -8.68 0.48 -5.74
C ALA A 261 -9.26 -0.87 -5.31
N THR A 262 -8.74 -1.96 -5.88
CA THR A 262 -9.23 -3.32 -5.58
C THR A 262 -9.06 -3.66 -4.10
N VAL A 263 -7.86 -3.44 -3.54
CA VAL A 263 -7.56 -3.80 -2.16
C VAL A 263 -8.31 -2.89 -1.19
N ALA A 264 -8.30 -1.56 -1.42
CA ALA A 264 -8.99 -0.60 -0.55
C ALA A 264 -10.50 -0.88 -0.49
N ARG A 265 -11.17 -1.01 -1.64
CA ARG A 265 -12.60 -1.31 -1.73
C ARG A 265 -12.98 -2.60 -1.00
N THR A 266 -12.15 -3.64 -1.19
CA THR A 266 -12.42 -4.95 -0.60
C THR A 266 -12.28 -4.94 0.91
N TYR A 267 -11.18 -4.38 1.44
CA TYR A 267 -10.99 -4.25 2.89
C TYR A 267 -11.99 -3.30 3.53
N ARG A 268 -12.34 -2.18 2.88
CA ARG A 268 -13.39 -1.26 3.38
C ARG A 268 -14.70 -2.00 3.56
N LYS A 269 -15.13 -2.73 2.51
CA LYS A 269 -16.36 -3.53 2.59
C LYS A 269 -16.29 -4.61 3.68
N ALA A 270 -15.17 -5.31 3.81
CA ALA A 270 -15.01 -6.34 4.84
C ALA A 270 -15.07 -5.75 6.26
N ILE A 271 -14.48 -4.58 6.49
CA ILE A 271 -14.56 -3.87 7.77
C ILE A 271 -16.01 -3.45 8.05
N ASP A 272 -16.68 -2.83 7.07
CA ASP A 272 -18.06 -2.35 7.24
C ASP A 272 -19.04 -3.50 7.48
N ASP A 273 -18.92 -4.58 6.71
CA ASP A 273 -19.76 -5.77 6.88
C ASP A 273 -19.54 -6.42 8.26
N TYR A 274 -18.29 -6.51 8.74
CA TYR A 274 -17.99 -7.03 10.07
C TYR A 274 -18.54 -6.11 11.18
N MET A 275 -18.41 -4.80 11.01
CA MET A 275 -18.94 -3.82 11.97
C MET A 275 -20.49 -3.81 12.02
N GLU A 276 -21.15 -4.17 10.92
CA GLU A 276 -22.60 -4.37 10.88
C GLU A 276 -23.01 -5.69 11.54
N SER A 277 -22.43 -6.81 11.09
CA SER A 277 -22.53 -8.11 11.78
C SER A 277 -21.44 -9.08 11.32
N PRO A 278 -20.91 -9.91 12.24
CA PRO A 278 -19.97 -10.99 11.89
C PRO A 278 -20.54 -11.95 10.84
N GLU A 279 -21.84 -12.22 10.87
CA GLU A 279 -22.52 -13.12 9.92
C GLU A 279 -22.50 -12.56 8.50
N LYS A 280 -22.71 -11.25 8.34
CA LYS A 280 -22.66 -10.56 7.04
C LYS A 280 -21.24 -10.64 6.45
N TYR A 281 -20.22 -10.39 7.28
CA TYR A 281 -18.84 -10.53 6.88
C TYR A 281 -18.53 -11.96 6.41
N GLN A 282 -18.95 -12.97 7.15
CA GLN A 282 -18.75 -14.38 6.76
C GLN A 282 -19.51 -14.74 5.47
N ALA A 283 -20.72 -14.27 5.31
CA ALA A 283 -21.53 -14.52 4.11
C ALA A 283 -20.89 -13.93 2.84
N ASN A 284 -20.19 -12.81 2.95
CA ASN A 284 -19.53 -12.12 1.85
C ASN A 284 -18.07 -12.59 1.62
N MET A 285 -17.54 -13.54 2.39
CA MET A 285 -16.17 -14.02 2.28
C MET A 285 -15.76 -14.46 0.86
N PRO A 286 -16.59 -15.21 0.11
CA PRO A 286 -16.23 -15.59 -1.26
C PRO A 286 -16.00 -14.38 -2.18
N TRP A 287 -16.78 -13.32 -2.01
CA TRP A 287 -16.60 -12.09 -2.78
C TRP A 287 -15.27 -11.38 -2.46
N TYR A 288 -14.89 -11.29 -1.16
CA TYR A 288 -13.60 -10.68 -0.79
C TYR A 288 -12.43 -11.44 -1.38
N GLN A 289 -12.46 -12.77 -1.29
CA GLN A 289 -11.41 -13.65 -1.84
C GLN A 289 -11.29 -13.48 -3.35
N GLU A 290 -12.40 -13.48 -4.07
CA GLU A 290 -12.45 -13.24 -5.51
C GLU A 290 -11.86 -11.87 -5.86
N GLN A 291 -12.29 -10.78 -5.19
CA GLN A 291 -11.79 -9.45 -5.51
C GLN A 291 -10.28 -9.32 -5.27
N ILE A 292 -9.75 -9.85 -4.18
CA ILE A 292 -8.30 -9.81 -3.92
C ILE A 292 -7.52 -10.64 -4.95
N SER A 293 -8.05 -11.77 -5.41
CA SER A 293 -7.39 -12.58 -6.45
C SER A 293 -7.31 -11.87 -7.80
N ASN A 294 -8.18 -10.88 -8.05
CA ASN A 294 -8.20 -10.08 -9.28
C ASN A 294 -7.09 -9.01 -9.35
N CYS A 295 -6.30 -8.80 -8.30
CA CYS A 295 -5.16 -7.89 -8.34
C CYS A 295 -3.83 -8.63 -8.46
N THR A 296 -2.77 -7.92 -8.81
CA THR A 296 -1.43 -8.51 -8.90
C THR A 296 -0.88 -8.85 -7.51
N TYR A 297 -0.77 -10.13 -7.18
CA TYR A 297 -0.29 -10.61 -5.89
C TYR A 297 0.70 -11.78 -6.02
N ARG A 298 1.38 -12.11 -4.93
CA ARG A 298 2.09 -13.37 -4.71
C ARG A 298 1.26 -14.24 -3.76
N GLN A 299 1.57 -15.53 -3.66
CA GLN A 299 0.90 -16.40 -2.68
C GLN A 299 0.77 -15.72 -1.32
N PHE A 300 -0.29 -16.03 -0.58
CA PHE A 300 -0.67 -15.35 0.64
C PHE A 300 -0.19 -16.04 1.91
N THR A 301 0.01 -15.26 2.97
CA THR A 301 0.37 -15.69 4.32
C THR A 301 -0.26 -14.76 5.35
N THR A 302 -0.48 -15.26 6.55
CA THR A 302 -0.82 -14.46 7.73
C THR A 302 0.40 -13.85 8.44
N GLY A 303 1.60 -14.03 7.88
CA GLY A 303 2.85 -13.53 8.45
C GLY A 303 3.11 -14.10 9.85
N PHE A 304 3.35 -13.22 10.81
CA PHE A 304 3.62 -13.54 12.21
C PHE A 304 2.37 -13.54 13.10
N PHE A 305 1.19 -13.19 12.59
CA PHE A 305 0.02 -12.94 13.42
C PHE A 305 -0.42 -14.15 14.26
N TYR A 306 -0.24 -15.36 13.75
CA TYR A 306 -0.58 -16.61 14.46
C TYR A 306 0.64 -17.39 14.95
N GLY A 307 1.83 -16.80 14.91
CA GLY A 307 3.05 -17.42 15.39
C GLY A 307 4.25 -17.18 14.47
N LYS A 308 5.34 -17.88 14.74
CA LYS A 308 6.55 -17.75 13.92
C LYS A 308 6.30 -18.30 12.52
N PRO A 309 6.70 -17.58 11.46
CA PRO A 309 6.67 -18.09 10.09
C PRO A 309 7.49 -19.37 9.97
N ASP A 310 6.94 -20.33 9.24
CA ASP A 310 7.58 -21.59 8.87
C ASP A 310 7.87 -21.63 7.35
N GLU A 311 8.23 -22.80 6.86
CA GLU A 311 8.46 -23.06 5.43
C GLU A 311 7.25 -22.69 4.54
N ASN A 312 6.03 -22.77 5.05
CA ASN A 312 4.82 -22.47 4.30
C ASN A 312 4.60 -20.97 4.08
N THR A 313 5.36 -20.11 4.72
CA THR A 313 5.28 -18.62 4.56
C THR A 313 6.17 -18.08 3.44
N GLN A 314 6.93 -18.96 2.78
CA GLN A 314 7.83 -18.61 1.68
C GLN A 314 7.33 -19.19 0.36
N ILE A 315 7.80 -18.61 -0.76
CA ILE A 315 7.52 -19.11 -2.12
C ILE A 315 8.73 -19.87 -2.62
N TYR A 316 8.55 -21.14 -2.96
CA TYR A 316 9.61 -22.02 -3.43
C TYR A 316 9.56 -22.31 -4.92
N ASP A 317 8.44 -22.02 -5.57
CA ASP A 317 8.26 -22.14 -7.02
C ASP A 317 8.63 -20.83 -7.75
N ASN A 318 8.26 -20.71 -8.98
CA ASN A 318 8.57 -19.55 -9.82
C ASN A 318 8.05 -18.24 -9.21
N ASN A 319 8.87 -17.20 -9.28
CA ASN A 319 8.65 -15.82 -8.84
C ASN A 319 7.51 -15.09 -9.58
N THR A 320 6.48 -15.80 -10.00
CA THR A 320 5.43 -15.24 -10.83
C THR A 320 4.40 -14.52 -9.96
N TYR A 321 4.33 -13.21 -10.11
CA TYR A 321 3.12 -12.49 -9.76
C TYR A 321 1.98 -13.07 -10.59
N GLN A 322 0.90 -13.44 -9.93
CA GLN A 322 -0.36 -13.75 -10.61
C GLN A 322 -1.01 -12.41 -10.97
N LYS A 323 -1.52 -12.32 -12.17
CA LYS A 323 -2.18 -11.15 -12.72
C LYS A 323 -3.38 -11.62 -13.53
N GLU A 324 -4.56 -11.34 -13.04
CA GLU A 324 -5.79 -11.76 -13.70
C GLU A 324 -6.45 -10.64 -14.50
N TYR A 325 -6.10 -9.38 -14.21
CA TYR A 325 -6.66 -8.22 -14.91
C TYR A 325 -5.59 -7.23 -15.36
N THR A 326 -5.78 -6.69 -16.54
CA THR A 326 -5.01 -5.55 -17.08
C THR A 326 -5.73 -4.24 -16.82
N TYR A 327 -5.04 -3.29 -16.19
CA TYR A 327 -5.53 -1.92 -15.95
C TYR A 327 -5.54 -1.12 -17.26
N LEU A 328 -6.68 -0.58 -17.65
CA LEU A 328 -6.84 0.18 -18.90
C LEU A 328 -6.85 1.70 -18.69
N GLY A 329 -7.32 2.16 -17.54
CA GLY A 329 -7.46 3.55 -17.15
C GLY A 329 -8.64 3.74 -16.19
N PHE A 330 -8.98 4.98 -15.90
CA PHE A 330 -10.20 5.34 -15.16
C PHE A 330 -10.87 6.52 -15.84
N ALA A 331 -12.15 6.72 -15.60
CA ALA A 331 -12.89 7.88 -16.09
C ALA A 331 -12.45 9.14 -15.35
N GLU A 332 -11.67 9.99 -16.03
CA GLU A 332 -11.22 11.30 -15.52
C GLU A 332 -12.33 12.34 -15.58
N ALA A 333 -13.18 12.22 -16.61
CA ALA A 333 -14.38 13.01 -16.81
C ALA A 333 -15.39 12.19 -17.65
N VAL A 334 -16.63 12.64 -17.69
CA VAL A 334 -17.68 12.13 -18.60
C VAL A 334 -18.22 13.31 -19.39
N ASP A 335 -18.24 13.17 -20.71
CA ASP A 335 -18.73 14.25 -21.59
C ASP A 335 -20.27 14.29 -21.70
N GLU A 336 -20.78 15.26 -22.46
CA GLU A 336 -22.22 15.43 -22.66
C GLU A 336 -22.89 14.26 -23.42
N CYS A 337 -22.08 13.44 -24.13
CA CYS A 337 -22.52 12.24 -24.81
C CYS A 337 -22.52 11.00 -23.91
N GLY A 338 -21.99 11.11 -22.70
CA GLY A 338 -21.81 10.00 -21.76
C GLY A 338 -20.55 9.18 -22.04
N TYR A 339 -19.61 9.70 -22.82
CA TYR A 339 -18.32 9.02 -23.09
C TYR A 339 -17.33 9.29 -21.97
N ALA A 340 -16.61 8.24 -21.56
CA ALA A 340 -15.56 8.36 -20.56
C ALA A 340 -14.29 8.98 -21.17
N GLN A 341 -13.84 10.12 -20.64
CA GLN A 341 -12.51 10.62 -20.92
C GLN A 341 -11.51 9.86 -20.05
N ILE A 342 -10.51 9.22 -20.67
CA ILE A 342 -9.50 8.44 -19.99
C ILE A 342 -8.09 8.78 -20.48
N THR A 343 -7.10 8.60 -19.62
CA THR A 343 -5.69 8.46 -20.00
C THR A 343 -5.35 6.97 -20.09
N GLN A 344 -5.10 6.48 -21.29
CA GLN A 344 -4.87 5.06 -21.58
C GLN A 344 -3.62 4.53 -20.85
N ARG A 345 -3.75 3.34 -20.24
CA ARG A 345 -2.66 2.66 -19.51
C ARG A 345 -2.17 1.39 -20.22
N ASN A 346 -3.06 0.69 -20.92
CA ASN A 346 -2.76 -0.48 -21.74
C ASN A 346 -3.66 -0.50 -22.96
N LYS A 347 -3.20 -1.16 -24.04
CA LYS A 347 -3.93 -1.25 -25.30
C LYS A 347 -5.26 -2.00 -25.13
N PHE A 348 -6.32 -1.47 -25.73
CA PHE A 348 -7.61 -2.12 -25.95
C PHE A 348 -8.23 -1.62 -27.27
N SER A 349 -9.28 -2.29 -27.74
CA SER A 349 -9.87 -2.04 -29.05
C SER A 349 -11.40 -1.97 -28.98
N VAL A 350 -11.99 -1.36 -29.98
CA VAL A 350 -13.44 -1.41 -30.20
C VAL A 350 -13.88 -2.87 -30.38
N GLY A 351 -15.00 -3.24 -29.77
CA GLY A 351 -15.54 -4.59 -29.75
C GLY A 351 -14.96 -5.51 -28.67
N GLU A 352 -13.91 -5.10 -27.94
CA GLU A 352 -13.42 -5.87 -26.79
C GLU A 352 -14.41 -5.79 -25.61
N THR A 353 -14.52 -6.89 -24.87
CA THR A 353 -15.23 -6.93 -23.59
C THR A 353 -14.28 -6.51 -22.49
N ILE A 354 -14.67 -5.50 -21.73
CA ILE A 354 -13.94 -4.98 -20.58
C ILE A 354 -14.86 -4.89 -19.37
N GLU A 355 -14.32 -4.57 -18.22
CA GLU A 355 -15.09 -4.42 -17.00
C GLU A 355 -14.93 -3.01 -16.41
N ILE A 356 -16.02 -2.39 -16.03
CA ILE A 356 -16.08 -1.18 -15.23
C ILE A 356 -16.12 -1.61 -13.77
N MET A 357 -15.11 -1.21 -13.01
CA MET A 357 -15.00 -1.47 -11.57
C MET A 357 -15.43 -0.21 -10.80
N LYS A 358 -16.56 -0.28 -10.11
CA LYS A 358 -17.14 0.83 -9.35
C LYS A 358 -16.70 0.82 -7.88
N PRO A 359 -16.65 1.99 -7.21
CA PRO A 359 -16.32 2.10 -5.79
C PRO A 359 -17.29 1.35 -4.85
N ASP A 360 -18.56 1.25 -5.22
CA ASP A 360 -19.63 0.63 -4.42
C ASP A 360 -19.55 -0.92 -4.36
N GLY A 361 -18.59 -1.52 -5.03
CA GLY A 361 -18.40 -2.97 -5.08
C GLY A 361 -18.96 -3.63 -6.34
N GLN A 362 -19.67 -2.90 -7.20
CA GLN A 362 -20.17 -3.44 -8.46
C GLN A 362 -19.05 -3.55 -9.49
N ASN A 363 -19.16 -4.59 -10.34
CA ASN A 363 -18.35 -4.76 -11.53
C ASN A 363 -19.30 -4.97 -12.70
N VAL A 364 -19.18 -4.13 -13.73
CA VAL A 364 -20.10 -4.15 -14.89
C VAL A 364 -19.30 -4.55 -16.13
N SER A 365 -19.62 -5.71 -16.69
CA SER A 365 -19.03 -6.16 -17.97
C SER A 365 -19.67 -5.42 -19.14
N VAL A 366 -18.86 -4.81 -19.99
CA VAL A 366 -19.31 -4.01 -21.14
C VAL A 366 -18.49 -4.29 -22.38
N THR A 367 -19.07 -4.04 -23.55
CA THR A 367 -18.34 -4.07 -24.83
C THR A 367 -18.02 -2.65 -25.26
N VAL A 368 -16.77 -2.35 -25.57
CA VAL A 368 -16.33 -1.04 -26.07
C VAL A 368 -17.02 -0.76 -27.41
N LYS A 369 -17.86 0.26 -27.46
CA LYS A 369 -18.67 0.64 -28.65
C LYS A 369 -17.89 1.55 -29.60
N GLY A 370 -17.07 2.44 -29.05
CA GLY A 370 -16.28 3.39 -29.81
C GLY A 370 -15.10 3.93 -28.99
N ILE A 371 -14.06 4.32 -29.71
CA ILE A 371 -12.89 5.01 -29.16
C ILE A 371 -12.66 6.22 -30.06
N TYR A 372 -12.42 7.39 -29.44
CA TYR A 372 -12.21 8.65 -30.14
C TYR A 372 -10.96 9.34 -29.60
N ASP A 373 -10.21 10.03 -30.45
CA ASP A 373 -9.11 10.90 -30.03
C ASP A 373 -9.63 12.23 -29.45
N GLU A 374 -8.72 13.12 -29.05
CA GLU A 374 -9.06 14.44 -28.47
C GLU A 374 -9.78 15.36 -29.47
N GLU A 375 -9.62 15.15 -30.78
CA GLU A 375 -10.30 15.88 -31.85
C GLU A 375 -11.66 15.25 -32.22
N GLY A 376 -12.03 14.12 -31.62
CA GLY A 376 -13.28 13.41 -31.88
C GLY A 376 -13.22 12.47 -33.09
N ASN A 377 -12.04 12.17 -33.65
CA ASN A 377 -11.91 11.22 -34.74
C ASN A 377 -12.02 9.78 -34.22
N PRO A 378 -12.77 8.88 -34.91
CA PRO A 378 -12.91 7.50 -34.48
C PRO A 378 -11.60 6.71 -34.67
N MET A 379 -11.32 5.85 -33.69
CA MET A 379 -10.16 4.97 -33.66
C MET A 379 -10.61 3.51 -33.46
N GLU A 380 -9.90 2.56 -34.12
CA GLU A 380 -10.16 1.12 -33.92
C GLU A 380 -9.60 0.60 -32.60
N SER A 381 -8.56 1.23 -32.07
CA SER A 381 -7.90 0.83 -30.82
C SER A 381 -7.20 2.01 -30.14
N ALA A 382 -6.88 1.84 -28.88
CA ALA A 382 -6.05 2.75 -28.06
C ALA A 382 -4.59 2.24 -28.02
N PRO A 383 -3.73 2.55 -29.01
CA PRO A 383 -2.43 1.89 -29.17
C PRO A 383 -1.30 2.48 -28.33
N HIS A 384 -1.41 3.76 -27.92
CA HIS A 384 -0.30 4.51 -27.32
C HIS A 384 -0.53 4.72 -25.83
N ALA A 385 0.45 4.32 -25.01
CA ALA A 385 0.41 4.56 -23.58
C ALA A 385 0.30 6.06 -23.25
N GLN A 386 -0.51 6.40 -22.26
CA GLN A 386 -0.81 7.77 -21.81
C GLN A 386 -1.53 8.64 -22.86
N GLN A 387 -2.11 8.05 -23.90
CA GLN A 387 -2.97 8.77 -24.85
C GLN A 387 -4.30 9.13 -24.16
N LYS A 388 -4.72 10.38 -24.31
CA LYS A 388 -6.05 10.83 -23.88
C LYS A 388 -7.07 10.41 -24.92
N LEU A 389 -8.17 9.86 -24.48
CA LEU A 389 -9.20 9.26 -25.33
C LEU A 389 -10.58 9.51 -24.74
N PHE A 390 -11.59 9.50 -25.61
CA PHE A 390 -12.99 9.37 -25.24
C PHE A 390 -13.47 7.97 -25.63
N VAL A 391 -14.14 7.29 -24.71
CA VAL A 391 -14.56 5.89 -24.88
C VAL A 391 -16.07 5.79 -24.67
N ASP A 392 -16.76 5.32 -25.72
CA ASP A 392 -18.16 4.93 -25.64
C ASP A 392 -18.27 3.48 -25.14
N LEU A 393 -18.83 3.31 -23.97
CA LEU A 393 -19.05 2.03 -23.32
C LEU A 393 -20.49 1.52 -23.47
N GLY A 394 -21.40 2.34 -24.01
CA GLY A 394 -22.81 2.02 -24.18
C GLY A 394 -23.58 1.83 -22.88
N THR A 395 -23.03 2.31 -21.78
CA THR A 395 -23.64 2.28 -20.43
C THR A 395 -23.18 3.48 -19.62
N GLU A 396 -23.88 3.76 -18.53
CA GLU A 396 -23.51 4.84 -17.59
C GLU A 396 -22.20 4.54 -16.87
N ILE A 397 -21.32 5.53 -16.84
CA ILE A 397 -20.03 5.51 -16.14
C ILE A 397 -19.90 6.78 -15.31
N ASP A 398 -19.32 6.64 -14.14
CA ASP A 398 -19.04 7.76 -13.22
C ASP A 398 -17.57 8.15 -13.23
N VAL A 399 -17.28 9.40 -12.90
CA VAL A 399 -15.89 9.84 -12.69
C VAL A 399 -15.25 8.99 -11.59
N TYR A 400 -14.01 8.56 -11.81
CA TYR A 400 -13.23 7.60 -11.04
C TYR A 400 -13.61 6.13 -11.17
N ASP A 401 -14.62 5.73 -11.93
CA ASP A 401 -14.81 4.32 -12.30
C ASP A 401 -13.57 3.80 -13.03
N LEU A 402 -13.06 2.64 -12.65
CA LEU A 402 -11.88 2.05 -13.30
C LEU A 402 -12.27 1.12 -14.44
N LEU A 403 -11.48 1.16 -15.49
CA LEU A 403 -11.58 0.24 -16.62
C LEU A 403 -10.48 -0.82 -16.50
N ARG A 404 -10.87 -2.10 -16.58
CA ARG A 404 -9.95 -3.23 -16.56
C ARG A 404 -10.42 -4.34 -17.52
N ARG A 405 -9.49 -5.21 -17.92
CA ARG A 405 -9.76 -6.35 -18.78
C ARG A 405 -9.18 -7.61 -18.15
N ALA A 406 -9.95 -8.71 -18.15
CA ALA A 406 -9.44 -10.03 -17.79
C ALA A 406 -8.36 -10.49 -18.79
N GLU A 407 -7.33 -11.18 -18.29
CA GLU A 407 -6.24 -11.73 -19.13
C GLU A 407 -6.54 -13.11 -19.69
#